data_15f9c119bab88ad6d9ff38f7c1449b87
#
_entry.id   15f9c119bab88ad6d9ff38f7c1449b87
#
_cell.length_a   1.000
_cell.length_b   1.000
_cell.length_c   1.000
_cell.angle_alpha   90.00
_cell.angle_beta   90.00
_cell.angle_gamma   90.00
#
_symmetry.space_group_name_H-M   'P 1'
#
loop_
_entity.id
_entity.type
_entity.pdbx_description
1 polymer ?
#
loop_
_entity_poly.entity_id
_entity_poly.type
_entity_poly.pdbx_seq_one_letter_code
_entity_poly.pdbx_strand_id
1 'polypeptide(L)'
;MVDNKDKPPFTPGPLTTSDSVKKAMLRDLGSRDGEFIDGVRDIRERLLKLAGVSQPEGWEAVLMQGSGTFAIESVISSITPPEGKWLVIINGAYGERLFKIIERHGFAAETIGCAENELPDIAGIKSTLEKGSFTHVAVVHCETTSGVMNPVAEIGAVVKAAGCVYFVDSMSAFGGVEFDFSSCEIDFLVSSANKCIQGVPGFGFVLCRRSALEATEGFSRTLSLDLLAQWRGLEGNGQFRFTPPTHTLLAFARAMDELEAEGGISARAARYRKNHETCVAGMRAMGFTEYVPEDLQGHIITSFVYPSEDFDFVQFYDRLNDKGFVIYPGKVTKANCFRIGHIGHLFTEDTEMLLAAVKAVVGEMGLSLA
;
A
#
# COMPACT_ATOMS: atom_id res chain seq x y z
N MET A 1 -17.37 -23.37 24.36
CA MET A 1 -16.83 -22.07 23.84
C MET A 1 -15.79 -22.44 22.80
N VAL A 2 -16.04 -22.13 21.55
CA VAL A 2 -15.04 -22.32 20.48
C VAL A 2 -13.93 -21.32 20.81
N ASP A 3 -12.73 -21.83 21.06
CA ASP A 3 -11.53 -21.02 21.27
C ASP A 3 -11.19 -20.37 19.92
N ASN A 4 -11.77 -19.21 19.69
CA ASN A 4 -11.68 -18.48 18.42
C ASN A 4 -10.34 -17.74 18.40
N LYS A 5 -9.23 -18.51 18.28
CA LYS A 5 -7.93 -17.91 17.98
C LYS A 5 -8.00 -17.32 16.58
N ASP A 6 -7.75 -16.02 16.48
CA ASP A 6 -7.61 -15.34 15.20
C ASP A 6 -6.58 -16.08 14.35
N LYS A 7 -6.96 -16.44 13.13
CA LYS A 7 -6.05 -17.05 12.16
C LYS A 7 -5.14 -15.93 11.59
N PRO A 8 -3.80 -16.01 11.74
CA PRO A 8 -2.91 -14.99 11.22
C PRO A 8 -3.01 -14.89 9.69
N PRO A 9 -3.41 -13.73 9.14
CA PRO A 9 -3.45 -13.54 7.70
C PRO A 9 -2.05 -13.20 7.15
N PHE A 10 -1.47 -14.11 6.39
CA PHE A 10 -0.28 -13.88 5.57
C PHE A 10 -0.67 -13.25 4.24
N THR A 11 -1.11 -11.99 4.30
CA THR A 11 -1.74 -11.28 3.19
C THR A 11 -1.15 -9.88 3.05
N PRO A 12 -1.30 -9.19 1.91
CA PRO A 12 -0.80 -7.82 1.74
C PRO A 12 -1.69 -6.76 2.42
N GLY A 13 -2.71 -7.18 3.18
CA GLY A 13 -3.65 -6.35 3.93
C GLY A 13 -5.11 -6.52 3.48
N PRO A 14 -6.06 -6.52 4.44
CA PRO A 14 -5.86 -6.35 5.89
C PRO A 14 -4.92 -7.41 6.47
N LEU A 15 -4.21 -7.05 7.53
CA LEU A 15 -3.13 -7.85 8.08
C LEU A 15 -3.31 -8.15 9.58
N THR A 16 -2.46 -9.02 10.11
CA THR A 16 -2.40 -9.29 11.54
C THR A 16 -1.96 -8.03 12.27
N THR A 17 -2.75 -7.58 13.25
CA THR A 17 -2.44 -6.47 14.15
C THR A 17 -2.16 -6.98 15.56
N SER A 18 -1.41 -6.22 16.35
CA SER A 18 -1.12 -6.55 17.74
C SER A 18 -2.38 -6.43 18.62
N ASP A 19 -2.36 -7.07 19.78
CA ASP A 19 -3.42 -6.93 20.78
C ASP A 19 -3.54 -5.51 21.30
N SER A 20 -2.45 -4.78 21.40
CA SER A 20 -2.47 -3.39 21.90
C SER A 20 -3.13 -2.45 20.92
N VAL A 21 -2.95 -2.65 19.60
CA VAL A 21 -3.66 -1.92 18.54
C VAL A 21 -5.17 -2.23 18.59
N LYS A 22 -5.56 -3.50 18.75
CA LYS A 22 -6.97 -3.90 18.89
C LYS A 22 -7.60 -3.29 20.16
N LYS A 23 -6.88 -3.33 21.29
CA LYS A 23 -7.36 -2.76 22.56
C LYS A 23 -7.52 -1.24 22.54
N ALA A 24 -6.74 -0.52 21.75
CA ALA A 24 -6.88 0.93 21.60
C ALA A 24 -8.26 1.35 21.06
N MET A 25 -8.98 0.45 20.37
CA MET A 25 -10.34 0.70 19.88
C MET A 25 -11.43 0.56 20.94
N LEU A 26 -11.13 0.09 22.15
CA LEU A 26 -12.14 -0.22 23.18
C LEU A 26 -12.60 1.01 23.98
N ARG A 27 -12.40 2.21 23.46
CA ARG A 27 -12.87 3.45 24.08
C ARG A 27 -13.55 4.35 23.05
N ASP A 28 -14.64 4.97 23.46
CA ASP A 28 -15.30 5.99 22.69
C ASP A 28 -14.61 7.35 22.88
N LEU A 29 -14.41 8.08 21.79
CA LEU A 29 -13.86 9.42 21.81
C LEU A 29 -14.67 10.33 20.86
N GLY A 30 -15.10 11.46 21.37
CA GLY A 30 -15.86 12.42 20.59
C GLY A 30 -14.99 13.11 19.54
N SER A 31 -15.46 13.21 18.30
CA SER A 31 -14.68 13.79 17.20
C SER A 31 -14.39 15.30 17.34
N ARG A 32 -15.04 15.97 18.29
CA ARG A 32 -14.80 17.37 18.63
C ARG A 32 -14.09 17.57 19.96
N ASP A 33 -13.74 16.48 20.63
CA ASP A 33 -12.97 16.51 21.85
C ASP A 33 -11.52 16.96 21.58
N GLY A 34 -10.94 17.72 22.51
CA GLY A 34 -9.57 18.22 22.36
C GLY A 34 -8.56 17.09 22.23
N GLU A 35 -8.74 16.00 23.00
CA GLU A 35 -7.87 14.81 22.90
C GLU A 35 -7.89 14.21 21.50
N PHE A 36 -9.07 14.13 20.87
CA PHE A 36 -9.17 13.61 19.50
C PHE A 36 -8.51 14.53 18.48
N ILE A 37 -8.74 15.84 18.59
CA ILE A 37 -8.16 16.84 17.67
C ILE A 37 -6.63 16.83 17.77
N ASP A 38 -6.09 16.79 19.00
CA ASP A 38 -4.66 16.72 19.25
C ASP A 38 -4.06 15.39 18.72
N GLY A 39 -4.77 14.27 18.92
CA GLY A 39 -4.37 12.97 18.36
C GLY A 39 -4.34 12.95 16.84
N VAL A 40 -5.29 13.60 16.17
CA VAL A 40 -5.30 13.75 14.69
C VAL A 40 -4.10 14.58 14.24
N ARG A 41 -3.78 15.66 14.95
CA ARG A 41 -2.60 16.50 14.66
C ARG A 41 -1.31 15.70 14.83
N ASP A 42 -1.16 14.99 15.94
CA ASP A 42 0.00 14.13 16.22
C ASP A 42 0.20 13.07 15.11
N ILE A 43 -0.86 12.38 14.71
CA ILE A 43 -0.81 11.42 13.60
C ILE A 43 -0.27 12.07 12.32
N ARG A 44 -0.76 13.26 11.96
CA ARG A 44 -0.32 13.97 10.75
C ARG A 44 1.16 14.35 10.82
N GLU A 45 1.60 14.88 11.94
CA GLU A 45 3.02 15.25 12.17
C GLU A 45 3.93 14.02 12.10
N ARG A 46 3.53 12.92 12.74
CA ARG A 46 4.29 11.66 12.74
C ARG A 46 4.35 11.03 11.34
N LEU A 47 3.29 11.10 10.55
CA LEU A 47 3.30 10.63 9.16
C LEU A 47 4.32 11.40 8.30
N LEU A 48 4.39 12.73 8.45
CA LEU A 48 5.40 13.54 7.77
C LEU A 48 6.81 13.20 8.24
N LYS A 49 7.00 13.03 9.55
CA LYS A 49 8.28 12.60 10.13
C LYS A 49 8.74 11.24 9.59
N LEU A 50 7.82 10.28 9.45
CA LEU A 50 8.12 8.98 8.84
C LEU A 50 8.57 9.11 7.37
N ALA A 51 8.06 10.08 6.65
CA ALA A 51 8.49 10.41 5.29
C ALA A 51 9.79 11.24 5.23
N GLY A 52 10.34 11.64 6.38
CA GLY A 52 11.54 12.49 6.44
C GLY A 52 11.30 13.94 6.03
N VAL A 53 10.06 14.43 6.13
CA VAL A 53 9.64 15.78 5.74
C VAL A 53 8.78 16.43 6.83
N SER A 54 8.47 17.72 6.69
CA SER A 54 7.73 18.47 7.70
C SER A 54 6.84 19.57 7.11
N GLN A 55 5.87 20.05 7.91
CA GLN A 55 5.03 21.19 7.52
C GLN A 55 5.82 22.49 7.28
N PRO A 56 6.82 22.86 8.07
CA PRO A 56 7.66 24.01 7.76
C PRO A 56 8.40 23.95 6.42
N GLU A 57 8.68 22.74 5.93
CA GLU A 57 9.30 22.49 4.61
C GLU A 57 8.27 22.46 3.47
N GLY A 58 7.00 22.75 3.76
CA GLY A 58 5.93 22.82 2.76
C GLY A 58 5.26 21.49 2.45
N TRP A 59 5.23 20.55 3.40
CA TRP A 59 4.57 19.26 3.25
C TRP A 59 3.33 19.14 4.13
N GLU A 60 2.34 18.38 3.66
CA GLU A 60 1.09 18.14 4.36
C GLU A 60 0.73 16.65 4.41
N ALA A 61 0.09 16.26 5.51
CA ALA A 61 -0.55 14.96 5.64
C ALA A 61 -2.06 15.15 5.76
N VAL A 62 -2.82 14.59 4.81
CA VAL A 62 -4.29 14.71 4.77
C VAL A 62 -4.91 13.33 5.01
N LEU A 63 -5.71 13.20 6.06
CA LEU A 63 -6.39 11.95 6.40
C LEU A 63 -7.76 11.91 5.72
N MET A 64 -8.05 10.82 4.99
CA MET A 64 -9.29 10.62 4.25
C MET A 64 -10.04 9.39 4.77
N GLN A 65 -11.32 9.55 5.15
CA GLN A 65 -12.16 8.43 5.60
C GLN A 65 -12.33 7.39 4.49
N GLY A 66 -12.47 6.15 4.86
CA GLY A 66 -12.70 5.02 3.96
C GLY A 66 -11.46 4.14 3.78
N SER A 67 -11.36 3.45 2.66
CA SER A 67 -10.18 2.64 2.34
C SER A 67 -9.12 3.46 1.61
N GLY A 68 -7.93 2.86 1.43
CA GLY A 68 -6.90 3.46 0.58
C GLY A 68 -7.38 3.80 -0.83
N THR A 69 -8.30 3.02 -1.41
CA THR A 69 -8.90 3.32 -2.72
C THR A 69 -9.70 4.62 -2.70
N PHE A 70 -10.39 4.94 -1.61
CA PHE A 70 -11.10 6.22 -1.44
C PHE A 70 -10.10 7.40 -1.39
N ALA A 71 -8.95 7.21 -0.74
CA ALA A 71 -7.90 8.23 -0.72
C ALA A 71 -7.26 8.43 -2.11
N ILE A 72 -7.04 7.34 -2.88
CA ILE A 72 -6.60 7.41 -4.28
C ILE A 72 -7.61 8.21 -5.12
N GLU A 73 -8.89 7.88 -5.03
CA GLU A 73 -9.95 8.58 -5.77
C GLU A 73 -10.10 10.04 -5.33
N SER A 74 -9.89 10.33 -4.03
CA SER A 74 -9.81 11.70 -3.51
C SER A 74 -8.70 12.50 -4.20
N VAL A 75 -7.48 11.94 -4.30
CA VAL A 75 -6.38 12.59 -5.03
C VAL A 75 -6.77 12.82 -6.48
N ILE A 76 -7.10 11.77 -7.22
CA ILE A 76 -7.38 11.85 -8.67
C ILE A 76 -8.50 12.87 -8.95
N SER A 77 -9.60 12.82 -8.19
CA SER A 77 -10.75 13.73 -8.39
C SER A 77 -10.47 15.18 -8.01
N SER A 78 -9.54 15.41 -7.07
CA SER A 78 -9.26 16.74 -6.54
C SER A 78 -8.12 17.46 -7.24
N ILE A 79 -7.12 16.73 -7.79
CA ILE A 79 -5.92 17.38 -8.34
C ILE A 79 -5.98 17.59 -9.85
N THR A 80 -6.94 16.98 -10.54
CA THR A 80 -7.02 17.02 -12.00
C THR A 80 -7.82 18.24 -12.46
N PRO A 81 -7.17 19.21 -13.15
CA PRO A 81 -7.90 20.33 -13.77
C PRO A 81 -8.79 19.84 -14.92
N PRO A 82 -9.75 20.67 -15.41
CA PRO A 82 -10.64 20.28 -16.50
C PRO A 82 -9.97 19.73 -17.74
N GLU A 83 -8.83 20.31 -18.12
CA GLU A 83 -8.03 19.90 -19.29
C GLU A 83 -6.87 18.94 -18.92
N GLY A 84 -6.91 18.40 -17.70
CA GLY A 84 -5.86 17.49 -17.21
C GLY A 84 -5.80 16.19 -17.99
N LYS A 85 -4.57 15.74 -18.30
CA LYS A 85 -4.30 14.48 -18.97
C LYS A 85 -3.27 13.66 -18.19
N TRP A 86 -3.60 12.40 -17.96
CA TRP A 86 -2.79 11.47 -17.19
C TRP A 86 -1.96 10.55 -18.08
N LEU A 87 -0.74 10.26 -17.66
CA LEU A 87 0.00 9.05 -18.06
C LEU A 87 0.00 8.09 -16.86
N VAL A 88 -0.53 6.89 -17.04
CA VAL A 88 -0.55 5.86 -15.99
C VAL A 88 0.43 4.76 -16.34
N ILE A 89 1.38 4.51 -15.44
CA ILE A 89 2.36 3.43 -15.57
C ILE A 89 1.77 2.18 -14.96
N ILE A 90 1.67 1.09 -15.77
CA ILE A 90 0.94 -0.12 -15.40
C ILE A 90 1.84 -1.34 -15.57
N ASN A 91 2.05 -2.07 -14.47
CA ASN A 91 2.59 -3.42 -14.47
C ASN A 91 1.82 -4.35 -13.51
N GLY A 92 0.51 -4.10 -13.35
CA GLY A 92 -0.37 -4.94 -12.57
C GLY A 92 -1.73 -4.34 -12.29
N ALA A 93 -2.57 -5.08 -11.59
CA ALA A 93 -3.98 -4.76 -11.37
C ALA A 93 -4.21 -3.47 -10.56
N TYR A 94 -3.23 -3.01 -9.78
CA TYR A 94 -3.38 -1.75 -9.03
C TYR A 94 -3.09 -0.55 -9.92
N GLY A 95 -2.12 -0.63 -10.83
CA GLY A 95 -1.95 0.35 -11.90
C GLY A 95 -3.18 0.45 -12.80
N GLU A 96 -3.77 -0.68 -13.21
CA GLU A 96 -5.05 -0.68 -13.94
C GLU A 96 -6.19 -0.04 -13.15
N ARG A 97 -6.21 -0.20 -11.82
CA ARG A 97 -7.23 0.45 -10.97
C ARG A 97 -7.09 1.97 -11.00
N LEU A 98 -5.87 2.51 -10.93
CA LEU A 98 -5.63 3.95 -11.08
C LEU A 98 -6.22 4.45 -12.41
N PHE A 99 -5.91 3.78 -13.51
CA PHE A 99 -6.44 4.12 -14.83
C PHE A 99 -7.98 4.09 -14.87
N LYS A 100 -8.62 3.04 -14.33
CA LYS A 100 -10.08 2.92 -14.26
C LYS A 100 -10.75 4.03 -13.44
N ILE A 101 -10.11 4.49 -12.36
CA ILE A 101 -10.62 5.62 -11.56
C ILE A 101 -10.55 6.91 -12.39
N ILE A 102 -9.43 7.17 -13.07
CA ILE A 102 -9.23 8.34 -13.92
C ILE A 102 -10.29 8.37 -15.04
N GLU A 103 -10.47 7.26 -15.75
CA GLU A 103 -11.51 7.12 -16.79
C GLU A 103 -12.93 7.32 -16.23
N ARG A 104 -13.22 6.79 -15.03
CA ARG A 104 -14.54 6.92 -14.41
C ARG A 104 -14.88 8.37 -14.11
N HIS A 105 -13.91 9.19 -13.78
CA HIS A 105 -14.07 10.63 -13.61
C HIS A 105 -14.13 11.40 -14.94
N GLY A 106 -13.94 10.72 -16.08
CA GLY A 106 -13.98 11.32 -17.41
C GLY A 106 -12.76 12.20 -17.72
N PHE A 107 -11.63 11.92 -17.09
CA PHE A 107 -10.37 12.58 -17.40
C PHE A 107 -9.66 11.90 -18.59
N ALA A 108 -8.94 12.69 -19.38
CA ALA A 108 -8.10 12.14 -20.43
C ALA A 108 -6.92 11.35 -19.83
N ALA A 109 -6.67 10.15 -20.34
CA ALA A 109 -5.58 9.31 -19.88
C ALA A 109 -5.01 8.43 -20.98
N GLU A 110 -3.71 8.19 -20.90
CA GLU A 110 -3.00 7.15 -21.67
C GLU A 110 -2.24 6.25 -20.70
N THR A 111 -1.90 5.06 -21.15
CA THR A 111 -1.17 4.08 -20.38
C THR A 111 0.16 3.73 -21.04
N ILE A 112 1.17 3.48 -20.21
CA ILE A 112 2.40 2.80 -20.61
C ILE A 112 2.58 1.60 -19.69
N GLY A 113 2.74 0.40 -20.26
CA GLY A 113 2.75 -0.84 -19.50
C GLY A 113 3.92 -1.74 -19.85
N CYS A 114 4.25 -2.63 -18.92
CA CYS A 114 5.13 -3.78 -19.10
C CYS A 114 4.50 -5.03 -18.49
N ALA A 115 5.20 -6.16 -18.54
CA ALA A 115 4.69 -7.38 -17.92
C ALA A 115 4.65 -7.24 -16.38
N GLU A 116 3.79 -8.06 -15.74
CA GLU A 116 3.56 -7.99 -14.29
C GLU A 116 4.78 -8.40 -13.44
N ASN A 117 5.79 -8.97 -14.08
CA ASN A 117 7.09 -9.37 -13.50
C ASN A 117 8.27 -8.60 -14.09
N GLU A 118 8.04 -7.41 -14.63
CA GLU A 118 9.06 -6.54 -15.22
C GLU A 118 8.99 -5.14 -14.61
N LEU A 119 10.09 -4.38 -14.74
CA LEU A 119 10.11 -2.96 -14.40
C LEU A 119 9.68 -2.10 -15.60
N PRO A 120 9.05 -0.94 -15.34
CA PRO A 120 8.74 0.04 -16.38
C PRO A 120 10.00 0.54 -17.09
N ASP A 121 9.94 0.68 -18.41
CA ASP A 121 11.02 1.27 -19.21
C ASP A 121 11.06 2.79 -19.00
N ILE A 122 12.08 3.27 -18.29
CA ILE A 122 12.28 4.70 -17.97
C ILE A 122 12.51 5.52 -19.25
N ALA A 123 13.23 4.98 -20.24
CA ALA A 123 13.47 5.68 -21.51
C ALA A 123 12.17 5.81 -22.33
N GLY A 124 11.35 4.78 -22.34
CA GLY A 124 10.01 4.78 -22.94
C GLY A 124 9.08 5.79 -22.25
N ILE A 125 9.08 5.86 -20.92
CA ILE A 125 8.30 6.86 -20.15
C ILE A 125 8.74 8.25 -20.56
N LYS A 126 10.04 8.54 -20.53
CA LYS A 126 10.60 9.84 -20.95
C LYS A 126 10.17 10.23 -22.35
N SER A 127 10.34 9.32 -23.31
CA SER A 127 9.97 9.54 -24.71
C SER A 127 8.46 9.81 -24.89
N THR A 128 7.61 9.14 -24.07
CA THR A 128 6.16 9.36 -24.09
C THR A 128 5.80 10.73 -23.54
N LEU A 129 6.42 11.14 -22.45
CA LEU A 129 6.21 12.47 -21.84
C LEU A 129 6.66 13.60 -22.77
N GLU A 130 7.79 13.46 -23.47
CA GLU A 130 8.30 14.46 -24.42
C GLU A 130 7.38 14.66 -25.65
N LYS A 131 6.65 13.63 -26.05
CA LYS A 131 5.77 13.67 -27.23
C LYS A 131 4.33 14.03 -26.89
N GLY A 132 3.92 13.81 -25.65
CA GLY A 132 2.54 14.02 -25.18
C GLY A 132 2.37 15.34 -24.43
N SER A 133 1.13 15.76 -24.26
CA SER A 133 0.76 16.93 -23.44
C SER A 133 0.18 16.46 -22.10
N PHE A 134 0.95 15.68 -21.35
CA PHE A 134 0.54 15.19 -20.04
C PHE A 134 0.70 16.26 -18.97
N THR A 135 -0.20 16.26 -18.01
CA THR A 135 -0.16 17.14 -16.83
C THR A 135 0.13 16.33 -15.56
N HIS A 136 -0.20 15.04 -15.55
CA HIS A 136 -0.08 14.17 -14.39
C HIS A 136 0.49 12.82 -14.79
N VAL A 137 1.29 12.22 -13.90
CA VAL A 137 1.78 10.84 -14.03
C VAL A 137 1.44 10.07 -12.77
N ALA A 138 0.94 8.84 -12.92
CA ALA A 138 0.64 7.96 -11.80
C ALA A 138 1.38 6.63 -11.90
N VAL A 139 1.87 6.12 -10.77
CA VAL A 139 2.50 4.79 -10.65
C VAL A 139 2.19 4.16 -9.29
N VAL A 140 2.18 2.84 -9.23
CA VAL A 140 2.14 2.07 -7.98
C VAL A 140 3.58 1.80 -7.53
N HIS A 141 3.93 2.09 -6.27
CA HIS A 141 5.27 1.85 -5.73
C HIS A 141 5.57 0.35 -5.56
N CYS A 142 4.69 -0.36 -4.84
CA CYS A 142 4.75 -1.82 -4.72
C CYS A 142 3.52 -2.43 -5.35
N GLU A 143 3.68 -3.06 -6.52
CA GLU A 143 2.58 -3.71 -7.21
C GLU A 143 2.30 -5.10 -6.59
N THR A 144 1.36 -5.16 -5.67
CA THR A 144 1.04 -6.40 -4.93
C THR A 144 0.23 -7.42 -5.73
N THR A 145 -0.03 -7.18 -7.01
CA THR A 145 -0.47 -8.21 -7.94
C THR A 145 0.59 -9.33 -8.03
N SER A 146 1.84 -8.94 -8.20
CA SER A 146 3.00 -9.81 -8.40
C SER A 146 4.00 -9.78 -7.24
N GLY A 147 4.33 -8.59 -6.74
CA GLY A 147 5.37 -8.33 -5.73
C GLY A 147 6.49 -7.43 -6.22
N VAL A 148 6.39 -6.90 -7.44
CA VAL A 148 7.40 -6.00 -8.04
C VAL A 148 7.45 -4.66 -7.30
N MET A 149 8.68 -4.16 -7.08
CA MET A 149 8.97 -2.83 -6.58
C MET A 149 9.33 -1.89 -7.73
N ASN A 150 8.47 -0.91 -8.01
CA ASN A 150 8.72 0.05 -9.10
C ASN A 150 9.74 1.12 -8.70
N PRO A 151 10.59 1.57 -9.63
CA PRO A 151 11.67 2.55 -9.39
C PRO A 151 11.12 3.98 -9.33
N VAL A 152 10.42 4.32 -8.23
CA VAL A 152 9.68 5.59 -8.10
C VAL A 152 10.58 6.83 -8.14
N ALA A 153 11.86 6.72 -7.75
CA ALA A 153 12.80 7.83 -7.81
C ALA A 153 13.20 8.14 -9.27
N GLU A 154 13.56 7.12 -10.04
CA GLU A 154 13.93 7.26 -11.45
C GLU A 154 12.75 7.75 -12.29
N ILE A 155 11.55 7.24 -12.02
CA ILE A 155 10.31 7.73 -12.65
C ILE A 155 10.08 9.20 -12.27
N GLY A 156 10.23 9.56 -10.99
CA GLY A 156 10.05 10.91 -10.49
C GLY A 156 10.97 11.92 -11.18
N ALA A 157 12.23 11.56 -11.41
CA ALA A 157 13.18 12.41 -12.10
C ALA A 157 12.73 12.77 -13.54
N VAL A 158 12.21 11.80 -14.30
CA VAL A 158 11.72 12.07 -15.66
C VAL A 158 10.37 12.80 -15.66
N VAL A 159 9.50 12.53 -14.68
CA VAL A 159 8.22 13.24 -14.51
C VAL A 159 8.45 14.71 -14.18
N LYS A 160 9.39 14.99 -13.25
CA LYS A 160 9.78 16.35 -12.88
C LYS A 160 10.36 17.11 -14.05
N ALA A 161 11.24 16.49 -14.83
CA ALA A 161 11.83 17.08 -16.01
C ALA A 161 10.78 17.45 -17.08
N ALA A 162 9.68 16.70 -17.16
CA ALA A 162 8.55 16.97 -18.05
C ALA A 162 7.57 18.02 -17.50
N GLY A 163 7.75 18.50 -16.26
CA GLY A 163 6.88 19.50 -15.62
C GLY A 163 5.51 18.95 -15.23
N CYS A 164 5.36 17.63 -15.08
CA CYS A 164 4.12 16.97 -14.70
C CYS A 164 4.02 16.81 -13.17
N VAL A 165 2.78 16.77 -12.66
CA VAL A 165 2.47 16.39 -11.29
C VAL A 165 2.69 14.88 -11.12
N TYR A 166 3.42 14.49 -10.09
CA TYR A 166 3.73 13.09 -9.82
C TYR A 166 2.90 12.51 -8.67
N PHE A 167 2.07 11.53 -8.98
CA PHE A 167 1.25 10.79 -8.03
C PHE A 167 1.75 9.36 -7.85
N VAL A 168 2.04 8.97 -6.61
CA VAL A 168 2.52 7.64 -6.25
C VAL A 168 1.52 6.94 -5.31
N ASP A 169 0.99 5.80 -5.74
CA ASP A 169 0.29 4.86 -4.87
C ASP A 169 1.34 4.02 -4.11
N SER A 170 1.65 4.43 -2.89
CA SER A 170 2.55 3.71 -1.98
C SER A 170 1.79 2.93 -0.91
N MET A 171 0.61 2.43 -1.27
CA MET A 171 -0.31 1.76 -0.36
C MET A 171 0.36 0.65 0.44
N SER A 172 1.13 -0.18 -0.22
CA SER A 172 1.75 -1.36 0.38
C SER A 172 3.25 -1.20 0.68
N ALA A 173 3.86 -0.05 0.33
CA ALA A 173 5.28 0.20 0.57
C ALA A 173 5.53 1.15 1.74
N PHE A 174 4.75 2.24 1.86
CA PHE A 174 4.98 3.25 2.89
C PHE A 174 4.88 2.66 4.31
N GLY A 175 5.91 2.90 5.11
CA GLY A 175 6.04 2.38 6.47
C GLY A 175 6.67 0.99 6.59
N GLY A 176 6.98 0.31 5.46
CA GLY A 176 7.61 -1.01 5.44
C GLY A 176 8.72 -1.17 4.41
N VAL A 177 8.94 -0.15 3.60
CA VAL A 177 10.03 -0.08 2.61
C VAL A 177 10.79 1.21 2.86
N GLU A 178 12.11 1.12 2.89
CA GLU A 178 12.99 2.28 2.99
C GLU A 178 13.14 2.94 1.63
N PHE A 179 12.83 4.20 1.53
CA PHE A 179 13.12 5.04 0.37
C PHE A 179 13.24 6.50 0.79
N ASP A 180 14.03 7.26 0.09
CA ASP A 180 14.15 8.71 0.32
C ASP A 180 13.00 9.43 -0.40
N PHE A 181 11.95 9.74 0.36
CA PHE A 181 10.76 10.41 -0.15
C PHE A 181 11.09 11.77 -0.79
N SER A 182 12.04 12.51 -0.23
CA SER A 182 12.39 13.85 -0.69
C SER A 182 13.06 13.85 -2.07
N SER A 183 13.84 12.81 -2.37
CA SER A 183 14.55 12.65 -3.65
C SER A 183 13.68 12.07 -4.77
N CYS A 184 12.50 11.52 -4.45
CA CYS A 184 11.60 10.90 -5.43
C CYS A 184 10.77 11.92 -6.24
N GLU A 185 10.88 13.23 -5.99
CA GLU A 185 10.12 14.30 -6.68
C GLU A 185 8.59 14.11 -6.63
N ILE A 186 8.08 13.44 -5.62
CA ILE A 186 6.66 13.12 -5.45
C ILE A 186 5.88 14.39 -5.07
N ASP A 187 4.77 14.66 -5.74
CA ASP A 187 3.83 15.72 -5.35
C ASP A 187 2.72 15.20 -4.46
N PHE A 188 2.21 13.99 -4.74
CA PHE A 188 1.18 13.31 -3.95
C PHE A 188 1.54 11.83 -3.77
N LEU A 189 1.58 11.38 -2.52
CA LEU A 189 1.72 9.97 -2.17
C LEU A 189 0.50 9.52 -1.36
N VAL A 190 -0.06 8.36 -1.69
CA VAL A 190 -1.17 7.76 -0.92
C VAL A 190 -0.73 6.48 -0.25
N SER A 191 -1.18 6.32 1.01
CA SER A 191 -1.12 5.04 1.71
C SER A 191 -2.36 4.87 2.62
N SER A 192 -2.42 3.80 3.42
CA SER A 192 -3.57 3.54 4.30
C SER A 192 -3.16 2.96 5.64
N ALA A 193 -4.05 3.12 6.61
CA ALA A 193 -3.82 2.71 7.99
C ALA A 193 -3.51 1.20 8.16
N ASN A 194 -4.15 0.34 7.34
CA ASN A 194 -4.14 -1.11 7.48
C ASN A 194 -3.06 -1.82 6.64
N LYS A 195 -1.94 -1.15 6.39
CA LYS A 195 -0.80 -1.70 5.65
C LYS A 195 0.45 -1.74 6.54
N CYS A 196 1.61 -1.39 6.05
CA CYS A 196 2.89 -1.58 6.75
C CYS A 196 2.99 -0.91 8.14
N ILE A 197 2.20 0.14 8.42
CA ILE A 197 2.13 0.76 9.76
C ILE A 197 1.36 -0.13 10.76
N GLN A 198 0.58 -1.13 10.28
CA GLN A 198 -0.13 -2.12 11.08
C GLN A 198 -1.31 -1.55 11.91
N GLY A 199 -1.96 -0.49 11.44
CA GLY A 199 -3.26 -0.09 11.94
C GLY A 199 -4.39 -0.97 11.40
N VAL A 200 -5.63 -0.61 11.73
CA VAL A 200 -6.84 -1.29 11.24
C VAL A 200 -7.45 -0.54 10.05
N PRO A 201 -8.28 -1.19 9.21
CA PRO A 201 -8.98 -0.51 8.11
C PRO A 201 -9.90 0.61 8.59
N GLY A 202 -10.05 1.70 7.82
CA GLY A 202 -11.02 2.77 8.08
C GLY A 202 -10.63 4.14 7.55
N PHE A 203 -9.34 4.36 7.21
CA PHE A 203 -8.92 5.57 6.50
C PHE A 203 -7.66 5.32 5.66
N GLY A 204 -7.51 6.16 4.63
CA GLY A 204 -6.26 6.38 3.94
C GLY A 204 -5.68 7.75 4.26
N PHE A 205 -4.44 7.98 3.89
CA PHE A 205 -3.79 9.28 4.05
C PHE A 205 -3.00 9.65 2.79
N VAL A 206 -2.89 10.95 2.60
CA VAL A 206 -2.16 11.56 1.48
C VAL A 206 -1.04 12.41 2.05
N LEU A 207 0.19 12.15 1.64
CA LEU A 207 1.32 13.04 1.88
C LEU A 207 1.54 13.86 0.61
N CYS A 208 1.57 15.18 0.71
CA CYS A 208 1.65 16.03 -0.47
C CYS A 208 2.43 17.31 -0.25
N ARG A 209 2.95 17.88 -1.34
CA ARG A 209 3.49 19.24 -1.34
C ARG A 209 2.33 20.22 -1.16
N ARG A 210 2.43 21.13 -0.16
CA ARG A 210 1.41 22.15 0.10
C ARG A 210 1.12 22.98 -1.15
N SER A 211 2.16 23.45 -1.86
CA SER A 211 1.99 24.22 -3.08
C SER A 211 1.23 23.49 -4.19
N ALA A 212 1.48 22.18 -4.34
CA ALA A 212 0.73 21.35 -5.29
C ALA A 212 -0.73 21.19 -4.88
N LEU A 213 -0.99 21.01 -3.56
CA LEU A 213 -2.36 20.90 -3.03
C LEU A 213 -3.13 22.21 -3.17
N GLU A 214 -2.54 23.36 -2.83
CA GLU A 214 -3.19 24.67 -2.95
C GLU A 214 -3.53 25.03 -4.40
N ALA A 215 -2.72 24.59 -5.36
CA ALA A 215 -2.95 24.80 -6.79
C ALA A 215 -4.21 24.06 -7.32
N THR A 216 -4.81 23.17 -6.53
CA THR A 216 -5.99 22.36 -6.94
C THR A 216 -7.33 23.04 -6.65
N GLU A 217 -7.34 24.29 -6.25
CA GLU A 217 -8.59 24.99 -5.88
C GLU A 217 -9.60 24.98 -7.03
N GLY A 218 -10.80 24.48 -6.73
CA GLY A 218 -11.90 24.40 -7.69
C GLY A 218 -11.84 23.19 -8.63
N PHE A 219 -10.85 22.29 -8.54
CA PHE A 219 -10.76 21.12 -9.41
C PHE A 219 -11.62 19.95 -8.94
N SER A 220 -11.86 19.84 -7.62
CA SER A 220 -12.57 18.69 -7.06
C SER A 220 -13.96 18.51 -7.67
N ARG A 221 -14.24 17.29 -8.15
CA ARG A 221 -15.54 16.90 -8.72
C ARG A 221 -16.48 16.25 -7.71
N THR A 222 -16.05 16.11 -6.47
CA THR A 222 -16.82 15.45 -5.41
C THR A 222 -16.86 16.33 -4.15
N LEU A 223 -17.96 16.24 -3.41
CA LEU A 223 -18.08 16.94 -2.14
C LEU A 223 -17.29 16.23 -1.02
N SER A 224 -17.45 14.91 -0.90
CA SER A 224 -16.91 14.13 0.22
C SER A 224 -15.44 13.75 0.07
N LEU A 225 -14.94 13.67 -1.18
CA LEU A 225 -13.56 13.30 -1.49
C LEU A 225 -12.69 14.50 -1.88
N ASP A 226 -13.14 15.73 -1.62
CA ASP A 226 -12.38 16.96 -1.87
C ASP A 226 -11.19 17.04 -0.91
N LEU A 227 -9.99 16.77 -1.43
CA LEU A 227 -8.75 16.69 -0.67
C LEU A 227 -8.32 18.05 -0.10
N LEU A 228 -8.43 19.11 -0.90
CA LEU A 228 -8.06 20.48 -0.48
C LEU A 228 -8.98 20.96 0.64
N ALA A 229 -10.29 20.76 0.49
CA ALA A 229 -11.22 21.16 1.51
C ALA A 229 -11.09 20.31 2.80
N GLN A 230 -10.74 19.01 2.69
CA GLN A 230 -10.43 18.19 3.86
C GLN A 230 -9.18 18.72 4.59
N TRP A 231 -8.11 19.04 3.87
CA TRP A 231 -6.92 19.66 4.44
C TRP A 231 -7.22 20.97 5.15
N ARG A 232 -7.99 21.86 4.51
CA ARG A 232 -8.41 23.15 5.11
C ARG A 232 -9.21 22.95 6.41
N GLY A 233 -10.04 21.92 6.49
CA GLY A 233 -10.74 21.56 7.74
C GLY A 233 -9.77 21.13 8.84
N LEU A 234 -8.81 20.28 8.51
CA LEU A 234 -7.80 19.79 9.45
C LEU A 234 -6.85 20.92 9.93
N GLU A 235 -6.51 21.88 9.06
CA GLU A 235 -5.69 23.04 9.44
C GLU A 235 -6.48 24.08 10.23
N GLY A 236 -7.76 24.30 9.89
CA GLY A 236 -8.57 25.37 10.48
C GLY A 236 -8.93 25.11 11.94
N ASN A 237 -9.65 24.04 12.21
CA ASN A 237 -10.13 23.69 13.56
C ASN A 237 -9.73 22.28 14.01
N GLY A 238 -8.87 21.60 13.25
CA GLY A 238 -8.38 20.25 13.54
C GLY A 238 -9.40 19.14 13.28
N GLN A 239 -10.52 19.43 12.64
CA GLN A 239 -11.63 18.50 12.46
C GLN A 239 -11.70 17.97 11.02
N PHE A 240 -12.13 16.73 10.91
CA PHE A 240 -12.59 16.18 9.63
C PHE A 240 -13.86 16.92 9.18
N ARG A 241 -14.04 17.08 7.87
CA ARG A 241 -15.26 17.68 7.30
C ARG A 241 -16.52 16.85 7.57
N PHE A 242 -16.37 15.53 7.62
CA PHE A 242 -17.43 14.54 7.86
C PHE A 242 -16.99 13.58 8.96
N THR A 243 -17.91 12.76 9.46
CA THR A 243 -17.67 11.84 10.59
C THR A 243 -16.38 11.02 10.40
N PRO A 244 -15.39 11.17 11.28
CA PRO A 244 -14.14 10.43 11.20
C PRO A 244 -14.26 9.02 11.80
N PRO A 245 -13.39 8.07 11.40
CA PRO A 245 -13.31 6.75 11.99
C PRO A 245 -12.53 6.79 13.33
N THR A 246 -13.15 7.30 14.40
CA THR A 246 -12.50 7.61 15.67
C THR A 246 -11.71 6.42 16.25
N HIS A 247 -12.31 5.24 16.30
CA HIS A 247 -11.68 4.01 16.81
C HIS A 247 -10.46 3.59 15.98
N THR A 248 -10.56 3.73 14.64
CA THR A 248 -9.44 3.42 13.74
C THR A 248 -8.26 4.36 13.95
N LEU A 249 -8.53 5.65 14.21
CA LEU A 249 -7.49 6.65 14.48
C LEU A 249 -6.79 6.37 15.82
N LEU A 250 -7.52 5.96 16.86
CA LEU A 250 -6.93 5.51 18.12
C LEU A 250 -6.02 4.27 17.92
N ALA A 251 -6.50 3.29 17.16
CA ALA A 251 -5.72 2.10 16.81
C ALA A 251 -4.47 2.47 16.00
N PHE A 252 -4.58 3.43 15.09
CA PHE A 252 -3.46 3.86 14.25
C PHE A 252 -2.40 4.64 15.04
N ALA A 253 -2.80 5.51 15.95
CA ALA A 253 -1.87 6.17 16.87
C ALA A 253 -1.06 5.13 17.65
N ARG A 254 -1.73 4.09 18.18
CA ARG A 254 -1.05 2.99 18.87
C ARG A 254 -0.12 2.19 17.94
N ALA A 255 -0.52 1.94 16.69
CA ALA A 255 0.34 1.28 15.71
C ALA A 255 1.60 2.10 15.37
N MET A 256 1.48 3.43 15.35
CA MET A 256 2.64 4.32 15.20
C MET A 256 3.58 4.26 16.40
N ASP A 257 3.04 4.17 17.64
CA ASP A 257 3.87 3.97 18.85
C ASP A 257 4.68 2.68 18.75
N GLU A 258 4.05 1.60 18.26
CA GLU A 258 4.73 0.32 18.05
C GLU A 258 5.80 0.39 16.96
N LEU A 259 5.53 1.10 15.87
CA LEU A 259 6.52 1.32 14.81
C LEU A 259 7.74 2.09 15.32
N GLU A 260 7.53 3.13 16.11
CA GLU A 260 8.62 3.91 16.73
C GLU A 260 9.40 3.07 17.74
N ALA A 261 8.71 2.32 18.60
CA ALA A 261 9.34 1.43 19.59
C ALA A 261 10.14 0.30 18.94
N GLU A 262 9.73 -0.18 17.76
CA GLU A 262 10.47 -1.18 16.98
C GLU A 262 11.78 -0.62 16.39
N GLY A 263 11.90 0.69 16.24
CA GLY A 263 13.06 1.36 15.63
C GLY A 263 12.74 2.03 14.29
N GLY A 264 11.46 2.31 14.02
CA GLY A 264 10.99 3.01 12.82
C GLY A 264 10.93 2.13 11.58
N ILE A 265 10.90 2.79 10.41
CA ILE A 265 10.75 2.11 9.12
C ILE A 265 11.90 1.14 8.85
N SER A 266 13.13 1.49 9.21
CA SER A 266 14.31 0.64 8.95
C SER A 266 14.21 -0.70 9.67
N ALA A 267 13.88 -0.72 10.97
CA ALA A 267 13.70 -1.95 11.73
C ALA A 267 12.48 -2.76 11.21
N ARG A 268 11.38 -2.07 10.89
CA ARG A 268 10.19 -2.69 10.30
C ARG A 268 10.49 -3.35 8.95
N ALA A 269 11.20 -2.66 8.07
CA ALA A 269 11.64 -3.19 6.78
C ALA A 269 12.58 -4.39 6.93
N ALA A 270 13.51 -4.33 7.91
CA ALA A 270 14.41 -5.45 8.19
C ALA A 270 13.63 -6.71 8.66
N ARG A 271 12.63 -6.55 9.54
CA ARG A 271 11.76 -7.65 9.96
C ARG A 271 10.97 -8.24 8.79
N TYR A 272 10.35 -7.41 7.96
CA TYR A 272 9.61 -7.87 6.79
C TYR A 272 10.50 -8.57 5.77
N ARG A 273 11.72 -8.06 5.56
CA ARG A 273 12.73 -8.72 4.71
C ARG A 273 13.11 -10.08 5.27
N LYS A 274 13.32 -10.19 6.57
CA LYS A 274 13.63 -11.48 7.22
C LYS A 274 12.49 -12.50 7.06
N ASN A 275 11.23 -12.06 7.24
CA ASN A 275 10.06 -12.92 7.01
C ASN A 275 9.99 -13.38 5.55
N HIS A 276 10.21 -12.46 4.60
CA HIS A 276 10.26 -12.76 3.17
C HIS A 276 11.35 -13.80 2.84
N GLU A 277 12.59 -13.55 3.25
CA GLU A 277 13.72 -14.46 3.02
C GLU A 277 13.47 -15.86 3.60
N THR A 278 12.93 -15.92 4.82
CA THR A 278 12.58 -17.20 5.47
C THR A 278 11.49 -17.93 4.68
N CYS A 279 10.44 -17.21 4.27
CA CYS A 279 9.34 -17.77 3.48
C CYS A 279 9.83 -18.30 2.13
N VAL A 280 10.56 -17.50 1.38
CA VAL A 280 11.06 -17.86 0.04
C VAL A 280 12.00 -19.04 0.12
N ALA A 281 12.96 -19.05 1.04
CA ALA A 281 13.88 -20.16 1.23
C ALA A 281 13.14 -21.48 1.56
N GLY A 282 12.14 -21.42 2.46
CA GLY A 282 11.36 -22.60 2.82
C GLY A 282 10.47 -23.10 1.68
N MET A 283 9.85 -22.20 0.93
CA MET A 283 9.01 -22.54 -0.24
C MET A 283 9.86 -23.14 -1.37
N ARG A 284 11.01 -22.55 -1.69
CA ARG A 284 11.98 -23.10 -2.67
C ARG A 284 12.44 -24.51 -2.27
N ALA A 285 12.75 -24.72 -0.98
CA ALA A 285 13.15 -26.04 -0.47
C ALA A 285 12.04 -27.11 -0.61
N MET A 286 10.80 -26.71 -0.79
CA MET A 286 9.65 -27.59 -1.06
C MET A 286 9.31 -27.68 -2.57
N GLY A 287 10.07 -27.01 -3.46
CA GLY A 287 9.86 -27.06 -4.90
C GLY A 287 8.92 -25.99 -5.48
N PHE A 288 8.52 -24.97 -4.70
CA PHE A 288 7.77 -23.84 -5.23
C PHE A 288 8.72 -22.81 -5.86
N THR A 289 8.23 -22.09 -6.88
CA THR A 289 8.98 -21.08 -7.61
C THR A 289 8.23 -19.74 -7.58
N GLU A 290 8.96 -18.65 -7.41
CA GLU A 290 8.41 -17.30 -7.46
C GLU A 290 8.10 -16.88 -8.89
N TYR A 291 7.07 -16.08 -9.04
CA TYR A 291 6.67 -15.50 -10.33
C TYR A 291 7.57 -14.33 -10.76
N VAL A 292 8.07 -13.56 -9.80
CA VAL A 292 8.91 -12.39 -10.02
C VAL A 292 10.39 -12.78 -9.89
N PRO A 293 11.28 -12.36 -10.81
CA PRO A 293 12.73 -12.51 -10.64
C PRO A 293 13.23 -11.94 -9.31
N GLU A 294 14.23 -12.58 -8.72
CA GLU A 294 14.72 -12.27 -7.37
C GLU A 294 15.20 -10.80 -7.22
N ASP A 295 15.83 -10.25 -8.26
CA ASP A 295 16.33 -8.89 -8.31
C ASP A 295 15.22 -7.80 -8.43
N LEU A 296 14.01 -8.20 -8.81
CA LEU A 296 12.84 -7.33 -8.93
C LEU A 296 11.83 -7.52 -7.79
N GLN A 297 12.02 -8.59 -7.00
CA GLN A 297 11.08 -9.00 -5.96
C GLN A 297 11.20 -8.12 -4.72
N GLY A 298 10.09 -7.45 -4.36
CA GLY A 298 9.96 -6.77 -3.07
C GLY A 298 9.68 -7.72 -1.90
N HIS A 299 9.92 -7.26 -0.69
CA HIS A 299 9.72 -8.03 0.54
C HIS A 299 8.33 -7.87 1.20
N ILE A 300 7.36 -7.34 0.48
CA ILE A 300 5.99 -7.10 1.00
C ILE A 300 5.11 -8.34 0.79
N ILE A 301 5.18 -8.94 -0.38
CA ILE A 301 4.39 -10.09 -0.81
C ILE A 301 5.15 -10.86 -1.87
N THR A 302 5.03 -12.17 -1.87
CA THR A 302 5.57 -13.04 -2.93
C THR A 302 4.44 -13.79 -3.62
N SER A 303 4.45 -13.79 -4.94
CA SER A 303 3.59 -14.62 -5.78
C SER A 303 4.35 -15.91 -6.14
N PHE A 304 3.79 -17.06 -5.76
CA PHE A 304 4.33 -18.38 -6.10
C PHE A 304 3.53 -18.99 -7.23
N VAL A 305 4.20 -19.49 -8.25
CA VAL A 305 3.58 -20.20 -9.38
C VAL A 305 3.03 -21.54 -8.87
N TYR A 306 1.91 -22.01 -9.44
CA TYR A 306 1.42 -23.35 -9.15
C TYR A 306 2.46 -24.37 -9.60
N PRO A 307 2.79 -25.34 -8.73
CA PRO A 307 3.88 -26.26 -8.99
C PRO A 307 3.58 -27.28 -10.12
N SER A 308 2.31 -27.45 -10.47
CA SER A 308 1.84 -28.28 -11.59
C SER A 308 0.51 -27.79 -12.12
N GLU A 309 0.11 -28.26 -13.32
CA GLU A 309 -1.19 -27.95 -13.93
C GLU A 309 -2.35 -28.50 -13.10
N ASP A 310 -2.16 -29.62 -12.42
CA ASP A 310 -3.14 -30.30 -11.58
C ASP A 310 -3.19 -29.77 -10.14
N PHE A 311 -2.45 -28.71 -9.82
CA PHE A 311 -2.43 -28.11 -8.49
C PHE A 311 -3.78 -27.48 -8.15
N ASP A 312 -4.49 -28.05 -7.17
CA ASP A 312 -5.75 -27.52 -6.66
C ASP A 312 -5.50 -26.49 -5.54
N PHE A 313 -5.49 -25.20 -5.92
CA PHE A 313 -5.30 -24.12 -4.95
C PHE A 313 -6.44 -24.05 -3.92
N VAL A 314 -7.69 -24.38 -4.27
CA VAL A 314 -8.80 -24.33 -3.33
C VAL A 314 -8.58 -25.35 -2.23
N GLN A 315 -8.24 -26.59 -2.61
CA GLN A 315 -7.92 -27.65 -1.64
C GLN A 315 -6.70 -27.29 -0.78
N PHE A 316 -5.65 -26.71 -1.40
CA PHE A 316 -4.45 -26.25 -0.69
C PHE A 316 -4.80 -25.16 0.33
N TYR A 317 -5.58 -24.16 -0.09
CA TYR A 317 -6.04 -23.08 0.78
C TYR A 317 -6.88 -23.59 1.94
N ASP A 318 -7.88 -24.43 1.68
CA ASP A 318 -8.79 -24.95 2.71
C ASP A 318 -8.04 -25.75 3.77
N ARG A 319 -7.08 -26.59 3.37
CA ARG A 319 -6.24 -27.35 4.30
C ARG A 319 -5.31 -26.45 5.14
N LEU A 320 -4.76 -25.39 4.56
CA LEU A 320 -3.98 -24.38 5.31
C LEU A 320 -4.89 -23.60 6.27
N ASN A 321 -6.09 -23.26 5.83
CA ASN A 321 -7.07 -22.56 6.66
C ASN A 321 -7.52 -23.42 7.86
N ASP A 322 -7.70 -24.73 7.68
CA ASP A 322 -7.99 -25.68 8.77
C ASP A 322 -6.84 -25.77 9.78
N LYS A 323 -5.59 -25.59 9.31
CA LYS A 323 -4.39 -25.50 10.17
C LYS A 323 -4.19 -24.12 10.80
N GLY A 324 -5.10 -23.17 10.54
CA GLY A 324 -5.11 -21.84 11.15
C GLY A 324 -4.39 -20.76 10.35
N PHE A 325 -4.05 -20.96 9.08
CA PHE A 325 -3.34 -19.99 8.25
C PHE A 325 -4.19 -19.49 7.09
N VAL A 326 -4.10 -18.18 6.81
CA VAL A 326 -4.81 -17.53 5.69
C VAL A 326 -3.79 -16.95 4.73
N ILE A 327 -3.82 -17.40 3.47
CA ILE A 327 -3.03 -16.87 2.36
C ILE A 327 -3.98 -16.30 1.28
N TYR A 328 -3.46 -15.69 0.22
CA TYR A 328 -4.31 -15.13 -0.83
C TYR A 328 -4.19 -15.88 -2.17
N PRO A 329 -5.30 -15.95 -2.93
CA PRO A 329 -5.24 -16.39 -4.32
C PRO A 329 -4.36 -15.46 -5.13
N GLY A 330 -3.82 -15.96 -6.22
CA GLY A 330 -3.08 -15.16 -7.19
C GLY A 330 -3.95 -14.08 -7.84
N LYS A 331 -3.28 -13.11 -8.45
CA LYS A 331 -3.93 -11.98 -9.11
C LYS A 331 -3.25 -11.61 -10.42
N VAL A 332 -2.13 -12.24 -10.73
CA VAL A 332 -1.45 -12.10 -12.03
C VAL A 332 -2.29 -12.73 -13.13
N THR A 333 -2.20 -12.18 -14.33
CA THR A 333 -3.05 -12.59 -15.46
C THR A 333 -2.40 -13.64 -16.36
N LYS A 334 -1.08 -13.78 -16.29
CA LYS A 334 -0.30 -14.64 -17.19
C LYS A 334 0.17 -15.96 -16.58
N ALA A 335 -0.10 -16.20 -15.31
CA ALA A 335 0.27 -17.44 -14.63
C ALA A 335 -0.72 -17.78 -13.52
N ASN A 336 -0.91 -19.08 -13.28
CA ASN A 336 -1.62 -19.54 -12.10
C ASN A 336 -0.70 -19.44 -10.89
N CYS A 337 -1.05 -18.55 -9.95
CA CYS A 337 -0.25 -18.25 -8.77
C CYS A 337 -1.11 -18.20 -7.51
N PHE A 338 -0.46 -18.26 -6.36
CA PHE A 338 -1.00 -17.82 -5.08
C PHE A 338 -0.02 -16.87 -4.41
N ARG A 339 -0.47 -16.15 -3.38
CA ARG A 339 0.34 -15.10 -2.76
C ARG A 339 0.48 -15.32 -1.27
N ILE A 340 1.68 -15.06 -0.76
CA ILE A 340 2.01 -15.03 0.67
C ILE A 340 2.53 -13.63 0.99
N GLY A 341 1.87 -12.93 1.92
CA GLY A 341 2.31 -11.63 2.44
C GLY A 341 3.26 -11.80 3.62
N HIS A 342 4.21 -10.88 3.76
CA HIS A 342 5.26 -10.92 4.78
C HIS A 342 5.13 -9.82 5.83
N ILE A 343 4.08 -8.98 5.69
CA ILE A 343 3.82 -7.79 6.50
C ILE A 343 2.73 -8.06 7.56
N GLY A 344 2.66 -7.19 8.55
CA GLY A 344 1.76 -7.31 9.69
C GLY A 344 2.53 -7.57 10.98
N HIS A 345 1.80 -7.79 12.06
CA HIS A 345 2.38 -8.22 13.33
C HIS A 345 2.71 -9.72 13.27
N LEU A 346 3.63 -10.04 12.35
CA LEU A 346 4.16 -11.37 12.06
C LEU A 346 5.68 -11.34 12.21
N PHE A 347 6.23 -12.41 12.77
CA PHE A 347 7.65 -12.60 13.03
C PHE A 347 8.17 -13.86 12.31
N THR A 348 9.47 -14.12 12.38
CA THR A 348 10.09 -15.25 11.70
C THR A 348 9.47 -16.57 12.16
N GLU A 349 9.15 -16.69 13.43
CA GLU A 349 8.54 -17.88 14.02
C GLU A 349 7.15 -18.17 13.44
N ASP A 350 6.34 -17.13 13.17
CA ASP A 350 5.05 -17.29 12.50
C ASP A 350 5.22 -17.80 11.06
N THR A 351 6.26 -17.31 10.37
CA THR A 351 6.60 -17.76 9.02
C THR A 351 7.06 -19.21 9.01
N GLU A 352 7.87 -19.63 10.00
CA GLU A 352 8.29 -21.01 10.17
C GLU A 352 7.11 -21.94 10.45
N MET A 353 6.14 -21.50 11.27
CA MET A 353 4.91 -22.26 11.51
C MET A 353 4.06 -22.39 10.24
N LEU A 354 3.93 -21.34 9.42
CA LEU A 354 3.28 -21.42 8.11
C LEU A 354 3.98 -22.43 7.21
N LEU A 355 5.31 -22.39 7.12
CA LEU A 355 6.10 -23.33 6.28
C LEU A 355 5.92 -24.78 6.72
N ALA A 356 5.87 -25.05 8.03
CA ALA A 356 5.57 -26.37 8.56
C ALA A 356 4.15 -26.84 8.15
N ALA A 357 3.17 -25.96 8.19
CA ALA A 357 1.81 -26.24 7.73
C ALA A 357 1.77 -26.49 6.21
N VAL A 358 2.45 -25.68 5.40
CA VAL A 358 2.58 -25.88 3.95
C VAL A 358 3.18 -27.27 3.65
N LYS A 359 4.27 -27.63 4.32
CA LYS A 359 4.92 -28.94 4.15
C LYS A 359 3.98 -30.10 4.47
N ALA A 360 3.20 -29.98 5.54
CA ALA A 360 2.20 -30.98 5.90
C ALA A 360 1.10 -31.10 4.83
N VAL A 361 0.58 -29.96 4.35
CA VAL A 361 -0.48 -29.94 3.31
C VAL A 361 0.03 -30.48 1.97
N VAL A 362 1.24 -30.17 1.56
CA VAL A 362 1.90 -30.76 0.38
C VAL A 362 1.91 -32.29 0.48
N GLY A 363 2.32 -32.83 1.64
CA GLY A 363 2.29 -34.28 1.89
C GLY A 363 0.87 -34.89 1.88
N GLU A 364 -0.10 -34.19 2.50
CA GLU A 364 -1.51 -34.63 2.54
C GLU A 364 -2.19 -34.63 1.16
N MET A 365 -1.75 -33.75 0.27
CA MET A 365 -2.23 -33.68 -1.12
C MET A 365 -1.47 -34.65 -2.04
N GLY A 366 -0.44 -35.32 -1.55
CA GLY A 366 0.38 -36.24 -2.35
C GLY A 366 1.14 -35.53 -3.47
N LEU A 367 1.45 -34.23 -3.33
CA LEU A 367 2.16 -33.45 -4.32
C LEU A 367 3.66 -33.85 -4.30
N SER A 368 4.15 -34.28 -5.47
CA SER A 368 5.57 -34.49 -5.71
C SER A 368 6.12 -33.23 -6.36
N LEU A 369 6.68 -32.33 -5.55
CA LEU A 369 7.32 -31.10 -6.03
C LEU A 369 8.77 -31.42 -6.35
N ALA A 370 9.20 -31.11 -7.58
CA ALA A 370 10.53 -31.46 -8.11
C ALA A 370 11.64 -30.55 -7.57
#